data_f564d62ceecdff0d019afd7a3a6f3e05
#
_entry.id   f564d62ceecdff0d019afd7a3a6f3e05
#
_cell.length_a   1.000
_cell.length_b   1.000
_cell.length_c   1.000
_cell.angle_alpha   90.00
_cell.angle_beta   90.00
_cell.angle_gamma   90.00
#
_symmetry.space_group_name_H-M   'P 1'
#
loop_
_entity.id
_entity.type
_entity.pdbx_description
1 polymer ?
#
loop_
_entity_poly.entity_id
_entity_poly.type
_entity_poly.pdbx_seq_one_letter_code
_entity_poly.pdbx_strand_id
1 'polypeptide(L)'
;EDVSDTVITLFNEVVKLGLDKTIRCGIGILQGHEGMETWSANSDQKGDINLKMGMLNMTGHPMLVGLIKAWKKGDKGYSYDFIGKDVTSYYTVLNNEPDYPFHVDLKTLPDNQFANVFFFTDGVLFAFTQNPLMEEAKKVLERFASVFGQTYRRYLDLQKAEAQAREKEI
;
A
#
# COMPACT_ATOMS: atom_id res chain seq x y z
N GLU A 1 14.14 -1.26 12.26
CA GLU A 1 13.36 -2.19 11.43
C GLU A 1 12.91 -1.48 10.15
N ASP A 2 13.22 -2.08 9.00
CA ASP A 2 12.96 -1.50 7.70
C ASP A 2 11.49 -1.69 7.30
N VAL A 3 10.94 -0.74 6.53
CA VAL A 3 9.57 -0.83 5.99
C VAL A 3 9.43 -2.10 5.14
N SER A 4 10.46 -2.47 4.38
CA SER A 4 10.47 -3.68 3.56
C SER A 4 10.18 -4.94 4.39
N ASP A 5 10.82 -5.09 5.54
CA ASP A 5 10.63 -6.23 6.42
C ASP A 5 9.20 -6.27 6.98
N THR A 6 8.67 -5.10 7.31
CA THR A 6 7.29 -4.96 7.79
C THR A 6 6.29 -5.39 6.73
N VAL A 7 6.51 -5.02 5.48
CA VAL A 7 5.62 -5.39 4.36
C VAL A 7 5.66 -6.89 4.10
N ILE A 8 6.83 -7.53 4.19
CA ILE A 8 6.95 -8.99 4.07
C ILE A 8 6.19 -9.68 5.20
N THR A 9 6.32 -9.19 6.43
CA THR A 9 5.58 -9.71 7.59
C THR A 9 4.08 -9.56 7.38
N LEU A 10 3.64 -8.39 6.92
CA LEU A 10 2.24 -8.14 6.59
C LEU A 10 1.72 -9.15 5.57
N PHE A 11 2.45 -9.35 4.48
CA PHE A 11 2.05 -10.31 3.44
C PHE A 11 1.87 -11.71 4.02
N ASN A 12 2.80 -12.18 4.83
CA ASN A 12 2.72 -13.50 5.45
C ASN A 12 1.52 -13.62 6.39
N GLU A 13 1.23 -12.59 7.17
CA GLU A 13 0.07 -12.59 8.08
C GLU A 13 -1.25 -12.59 7.31
N VAL A 14 -1.32 -11.85 6.22
CA VAL A 14 -2.50 -11.79 5.35
C VAL A 14 -2.77 -13.17 4.72
N VAL A 15 -1.73 -13.86 4.28
CA VAL A 15 -1.85 -15.21 3.73
C VAL A 15 -2.35 -16.20 4.80
N LYS A 16 -1.89 -16.06 6.05
CA LYS A 16 -2.35 -16.90 7.17
C LYS A 16 -3.83 -16.71 7.49
N LEU A 17 -4.40 -15.55 7.15
CA LEU A 17 -5.84 -15.28 7.34
C LEU A 17 -6.71 -16.02 6.33
N GLY A 18 -6.12 -16.85 5.47
CA GLY A 18 -6.84 -17.61 4.47
C GLY A 18 -7.17 -16.80 3.22
N LEU A 19 -6.60 -15.62 3.05
CA LEU A 19 -6.75 -14.85 1.84
C LEU A 19 -5.97 -15.48 0.69
N ASP A 20 -6.49 -15.34 -0.51
CA ASP A 20 -5.91 -15.94 -1.70
C ASP A 20 -4.45 -15.46 -1.88
N LYS A 21 -3.58 -16.37 -2.33
CA LYS A 21 -2.18 -16.06 -2.65
C LYS A 21 -2.02 -15.04 -3.78
N THR A 22 -3.10 -14.72 -4.48
CA THR A 22 -3.10 -13.67 -5.50
C THR A 22 -3.19 -12.26 -4.92
N ILE A 23 -3.28 -12.16 -3.61
CA ILE A 23 -3.32 -10.85 -2.95
C ILE A 23 -2.03 -10.08 -3.20
N ARG A 24 -2.19 -8.78 -3.41
CA ARG A 24 -1.07 -7.84 -3.38
C ARG A 24 -1.33 -6.87 -2.24
N CYS A 25 -0.37 -6.72 -1.36
CA CYS A 25 -0.52 -5.81 -0.23
C CYS A 25 0.75 -5.02 0.00
N GLY A 26 0.63 -3.94 0.74
CA GLY A 26 1.78 -3.12 1.05
C GLY A 26 1.46 -1.87 1.85
N ILE A 27 2.47 -1.02 1.90
CA ILE A 27 2.44 0.26 2.61
C ILE A 27 2.73 1.36 1.61
N GLY A 28 2.01 2.46 1.72
CA GLY A 28 2.27 3.67 0.97
C GLY A 28 2.43 4.86 1.90
N ILE A 29 3.46 5.66 1.70
CA ILE A 29 3.72 6.87 2.49
C ILE A 29 3.35 8.08 1.65
N LEU A 30 2.41 8.86 2.15
CA LEU A 30 1.89 10.06 1.48
C LEU A 30 2.45 11.35 2.08
N GLN A 31 2.69 11.34 3.40
CA GLN A 31 3.16 12.53 4.10
C GLN A 31 4.55 12.94 3.61
N GLY A 32 4.70 14.20 3.20
CA GLY A 32 5.97 14.74 2.74
C GLY A 32 6.30 14.44 1.29
N HIS A 33 5.38 13.86 0.52
CA HIS A 33 5.57 13.52 -0.89
C HIS A 33 4.46 14.12 -1.76
N GLU A 34 4.78 14.40 -3.03
CA GLU A 34 3.76 14.77 -4.02
C GLU A 34 2.98 13.56 -4.49
N GLY A 35 3.64 12.39 -4.54
CA GLY A 35 3.04 11.11 -4.86
C GLY A 35 3.01 10.22 -3.63
N MET A 36 2.95 8.91 -3.86
CA MET A 36 2.98 7.92 -2.80
C MET A 36 4.22 7.06 -2.95
N GLU A 37 5.06 7.04 -1.92
CA GLU A 37 6.17 6.11 -1.86
C GLU A 37 5.62 4.76 -1.44
N THR A 38 5.81 3.73 -2.27
CA THR A 38 5.17 2.43 -2.07
C THR A 38 6.15 1.30 -1.84
N TRP A 39 5.76 0.39 -0.96
CA TRP A 39 6.37 -0.94 -0.80
C TRP A 39 5.25 -1.94 -1.01
N SER A 40 5.32 -2.71 -2.08
CA SER A 40 4.26 -3.64 -2.49
C SER A 40 4.80 -5.06 -2.55
N ALA A 41 4.06 -6.00 -1.96
CA ALA A 41 4.43 -7.41 -1.95
C ALA A 41 3.35 -8.26 -2.60
N ASN A 42 3.78 -9.22 -3.42
CA ASN A 42 2.93 -10.28 -3.95
C ASN A 42 3.75 -11.56 -4.05
N SER A 43 3.10 -12.69 -4.27
CA SER A 43 3.81 -13.94 -4.51
C SER A 43 3.84 -14.24 -6.00
N ASP A 44 4.94 -14.84 -6.45
CA ASP A 44 5.06 -15.34 -7.81
C ASP A 44 4.45 -16.74 -7.93
N GLN A 45 4.56 -17.35 -9.12
CA GLN A 45 4.01 -18.69 -9.38
C GLN A 45 4.67 -19.78 -8.55
N LYS A 46 5.90 -19.54 -8.07
CA LYS A 46 6.66 -20.49 -7.24
C LYS A 46 6.37 -20.31 -5.75
N GLY A 47 5.58 -19.28 -5.39
CA GLY A 47 5.28 -18.96 -4.00
C GLY A 47 6.29 -18.04 -3.32
N ASP A 48 7.29 -17.56 -4.05
CA ASP A 48 8.27 -16.62 -3.52
C ASP A 48 7.64 -15.21 -3.45
N ILE A 49 8.00 -14.47 -2.41
CA ILE A 49 7.50 -13.10 -2.22
C ILE A 49 8.36 -12.14 -3.04
N ASN A 50 7.69 -11.39 -3.92
CA ASN A 50 8.30 -10.29 -4.65
C ASN A 50 7.95 -8.99 -3.98
N LEU A 51 8.96 -8.22 -3.60
CA LEU A 51 8.81 -6.90 -3.03
C LEU A 51 9.24 -5.85 -4.05
N LYS A 52 8.34 -4.91 -4.33
CA LYS A 52 8.60 -3.81 -5.27
C LYS A 52 8.48 -2.49 -4.53
N MET A 53 9.43 -1.60 -4.74
CA MET A 53 9.43 -0.26 -4.19
C MET A 53 9.41 0.75 -5.32
N GLY A 54 8.69 1.84 -5.14
CA GLY A 54 8.62 2.88 -6.15
C GLY A 54 7.80 4.08 -5.71
N MET A 55 7.78 5.08 -6.57
CA MET A 55 7.00 6.29 -6.37
C MET A 55 5.84 6.30 -7.36
N LEU A 56 4.62 6.42 -6.85
CA LEU A 56 3.40 6.39 -7.65
C LEU A 56 2.77 7.77 -7.69
N ASN A 57 2.51 8.26 -8.90
CA ASN A 57 1.75 9.50 -9.10
C ASN A 57 0.27 9.21 -8.82
N MET A 58 -0.35 10.03 -7.98
CA MET A 58 -1.70 9.80 -7.48
C MET A 58 -2.79 10.51 -8.29
N THR A 59 -2.50 10.94 -9.51
CA THR A 59 -3.47 11.66 -10.36
C THR A 59 -3.95 10.88 -11.57
N GLY A 60 -3.35 9.73 -11.85
CA GLY A 60 -3.54 9.03 -13.12
C GLY A 60 -4.81 8.19 -13.24
N HIS A 61 -5.53 7.94 -12.15
CA HIS A 61 -6.72 7.09 -12.16
C HIS A 61 -7.68 7.53 -11.05
N PRO A 62 -9.01 7.42 -11.26
CA PRO A 62 -9.99 7.81 -10.24
C PRO A 62 -9.79 7.16 -8.88
N MET A 63 -9.32 5.90 -8.81
CA MET A 63 -9.03 5.24 -7.54
C MET A 63 -7.95 6.00 -6.77
N LEU A 64 -6.89 6.40 -7.45
CA LEU A 64 -5.78 7.12 -6.82
C LEU A 64 -6.19 8.52 -6.37
N VAL A 65 -6.97 9.22 -7.19
CA VAL A 65 -7.50 10.54 -6.85
C VAL A 65 -8.43 10.45 -5.64
N GLY A 66 -9.31 9.44 -5.61
CA GLY A 66 -10.22 9.22 -4.49
C GLY A 66 -9.50 8.85 -3.20
N LEU A 67 -8.43 8.08 -3.31
CA LEU A 67 -7.60 7.68 -2.17
C LEU A 67 -7.00 8.92 -1.48
N ILE A 68 -6.41 9.82 -2.26
CA ILE A 68 -5.83 11.07 -1.73
C ILE A 68 -6.90 11.95 -1.06
N LYS A 69 -8.08 12.07 -1.68
CA LYS A 69 -9.18 12.84 -1.08
C LYS A 69 -9.61 12.26 0.25
N ALA A 70 -9.74 10.95 0.35
CA ALA A 70 -10.13 10.26 1.58
C ALA A 70 -9.07 10.46 2.68
N TRP A 71 -7.79 10.36 2.33
CA TRP A 71 -6.70 10.58 3.28
C TRP A 71 -6.71 12.01 3.83
N LYS A 72 -6.82 13.00 2.95
CA LYS A 72 -6.85 14.43 3.35
C LYS A 72 -8.06 14.78 4.21
N LYS A 73 -9.17 14.08 3.97
CA LYS A 73 -10.41 14.25 4.72
C LYS A 73 -10.36 13.62 6.12
N GLY A 74 -9.36 12.76 6.37
CA GLY A 74 -9.21 12.08 7.65
C GLY A 74 -10.05 10.81 7.78
N ASP A 75 -10.49 10.24 6.67
CA ASP A 75 -11.22 8.97 6.69
C ASP A 75 -10.32 7.85 7.23
N LYS A 76 -10.92 6.85 7.86
CA LYS A 76 -10.18 5.70 8.42
C LYS A 76 -9.84 4.66 7.37
N GLY A 77 -10.62 4.59 6.30
CA GLY A 77 -10.42 3.63 5.24
C GLY A 77 -11.02 4.10 3.93
N TYR A 78 -10.69 3.38 2.87
CA TYR A 78 -11.16 3.68 1.54
C TYR A 78 -11.20 2.36 0.76
N SER A 79 -12.20 2.19 -0.07
CA SER A 79 -12.28 1.03 -0.94
C SER A 79 -12.67 1.45 -2.35
N TYR A 80 -12.22 0.64 -3.32
CA TYR A 80 -12.53 0.88 -4.71
C TYR A 80 -12.68 -0.47 -5.42
N ASP A 81 -13.76 -0.62 -6.18
CA ASP A 81 -14.03 -1.84 -6.92
C ASP A 81 -13.67 -1.62 -8.39
N PHE A 82 -12.65 -2.34 -8.85
CA PHE A 82 -12.28 -2.35 -10.27
C PHE A 82 -13.11 -3.43 -10.96
N ILE A 83 -13.88 -3.04 -11.97
CA ILE A 83 -14.75 -3.97 -12.70
C ILE A 83 -14.48 -3.85 -14.20
N GLY A 84 -14.24 -4.99 -14.85
CA GLY A 84 -14.08 -5.05 -16.29
C GLY A 84 -12.89 -4.24 -16.80
N LYS A 85 -13.17 -3.31 -17.71
CA LYS A 85 -12.15 -2.48 -18.36
C LYS A 85 -11.40 -1.58 -17.37
N ASP A 86 -11.97 -1.29 -16.23
CA ASP A 86 -11.33 -0.45 -15.21
C ASP A 86 -10.10 -1.11 -14.62
N VAL A 87 -10.08 -2.44 -14.50
CA VAL A 87 -8.88 -3.19 -14.09
C VAL A 87 -7.74 -2.88 -15.05
N THR A 88 -7.98 -3.03 -16.35
CA THR A 88 -7.00 -2.76 -17.41
C THR A 88 -6.56 -1.30 -17.39
N SER A 89 -7.49 -0.37 -17.24
CA SER A 89 -7.19 1.07 -17.18
C SER A 89 -6.22 1.39 -16.05
N TYR A 90 -6.47 0.83 -14.87
CA TYR A 90 -5.61 1.07 -13.71
C TYR A 90 -4.19 0.54 -13.94
N TYR A 91 -4.07 -0.70 -14.38
CA TYR A 91 -2.74 -1.29 -14.58
C TYR A 91 -2.00 -0.70 -15.77
N THR A 92 -2.71 -0.16 -16.75
CA THR A 92 -2.09 0.62 -17.83
C THR A 92 -1.42 1.88 -17.26
N VAL A 93 -2.08 2.57 -16.33
CA VAL A 93 -1.49 3.72 -15.64
C VAL A 93 -0.23 3.30 -14.88
N LEU A 94 -0.29 2.21 -14.12
CA LEU A 94 0.86 1.73 -13.35
C LEU A 94 2.03 1.35 -14.27
N ASN A 95 1.75 0.66 -15.37
CA ASN A 95 2.78 0.21 -16.30
C ASN A 95 3.51 1.37 -16.99
N ASN A 96 2.86 2.53 -17.08
CA ASN A 96 3.42 3.73 -17.74
C ASN A 96 4.08 4.69 -16.74
N GLU A 97 4.08 4.38 -15.43
CA GLU A 97 4.73 5.21 -14.42
C GLU A 97 6.24 4.99 -14.46
N PRO A 98 7.04 6.06 -14.72
CA PRO A 98 8.49 5.90 -14.88
C PRO A 98 9.21 5.52 -13.59
N ASP A 99 8.70 5.94 -12.44
CA ASP A 99 9.34 5.69 -11.13
C ASP A 99 8.70 4.53 -10.36
N TYR A 100 7.83 3.79 -11.01
CA TYR A 100 7.14 2.66 -10.40
C TYR A 100 7.49 1.38 -11.17
N PRO A 101 8.33 0.49 -10.59
CA PRO A 101 8.87 -0.66 -11.32
C PRO A 101 7.90 -1.83 -11.46
N PHE A 102 6.68 -1.69 -10.98
CA PHE A 102 5.68 -2.75 -11.01
C PHE A 102 5.06 -2.84 -12.40
N HIS A 103 5.49 -3.84 -13.19
CA HIS A 103 5.00 -4.04 -14.55
C HIS A 103 4.14 -5.30 -14.61
N VAL A 104 2.89 -5.16 -15.07
CA VAL A 104 1.91 -6.24 -15.10
C VAL A 104 1.56 -6.55 -16.56
N ASP A 105 1.50 -7.84 -16.90
CA ASP A 105 0.98 -8.28 -18.18
C ASP A 105 -0.54 -8.11 -18.17
N LEU A 106 -1.04 -7.20 -19.01
CA LEU A 106 -2.46 -6.87 -19.06
C LEU A 106 -3.34 -8.05 -19.47
N LYS A 107 -2.77 -9.05 -20.15
CA LYS A 107 -3.50 -10.25 -20.58
C LYS A 107 -3.82 -11.20 -19.43
N THR A 108 -3.10 -11.09 -18.31
CA THR A 108 -3.26 -11.99 -17.16
C THR A 108 -4.14 -11.41 -16.06
N LEU A 109 -4.71 -10.23 -16.27
CA LEU A 109 -5.50 -9.54 -15.26
C LEU A 109 -6.84 -10.23 -15.02
N PRO A 110 -7.33 -10.23 -13.77
CA PRO A 110 -8.67 -10.74 -13.47
C PRO A 110 -9.75 -9.78 -14.02
N ASP A 111 -10.98 -10.27 -14.11
CA ASP A 111 -12.12 -9.47 -14.56
C ASP A 111 -12.51 -8.39 -13.58
N ASN A 112 -12.24 -8.61 -12.29
CA ASN A 112 -12.48 -7.63 -11.25
C ASN A 112 -11.44 -7.76 -10.14
N GLN A 113 -11.27 -6.66 -9.40
CA GLN A 113 -10.34 -6.60 -8.29
C GLN A 113 -10.85 -5.58 -7.29
N PHE A 114 -10.56 -5.79 -6.00
CA PHE A 114 -10.99 -4.91 -4.93
C PHE A 114 -9.78 -4.29 -4.26
N ALA A 115 -9.74 -2.96 -4.22
CA ALA A 115 -8.73 -2.23 -3.47
C ALA A 115 -9.30 -1.92 -2.09
N ASN A 116 -8.57 -2.33 -1.05
CA ASN A 116 -8.92 -2.07 0.34
C ASN A 116 -7.80 -1.27 0.97
N VAL A 117 -8.11 -0.09 1.48
CA VAL A 117 -7.12 0.85 1.99
C VAL A 117 -7.46 1.22 3.42
N PHE A 118 -6.46 1.18 4.29
CA PHE A 118 -6.58 1.51 5.71
C PHE A 118 -5.57 2.61 6.01
N PHE A 119 -6.06 3.76 6.48
CA PHE A 119 -5.21 4.93 6.68
C PHE A 119 -4.54 4.94 8.04
N PHE A 120 -3.35 5.47 8.08
CA PHE A 120 -2.69 5.96 9.28
C PHE A 120 -2.20 7.39 8.98
N THR A 121 -1.65 8.08 9.98
CA THR A 121 -1.33 9.50 9.84
C THR A 121 -0.48 9.83 8.61
N ASP A 122 0.56 9.06 8.36
CA ASP A 122 1.53 9.34 7.31
C ASP A 122 1.24 8.65 5.97
N GLY A 123 0.24 7.78 5.93
CA GLY A 123 -0.03 7.06 4.69
C GLY A 123 -1.09 5.98 4.80
N VAL A 124 -0.86 4.89 4.08
CA VAL A 124 -1.85 3.84 3.89
C VAL A 124 -1.24 2.44 4.00
N LEU A 125 -2.07 1.52 4.49
CA LEU A 125 -1.88 0.09 4.25
C LEU A 125 -2.90 -0.31 3.20
N PHE A 126 -2.48 -1.01 2.15
CA PHE A 126 -3.39 -1.43 1.09
C PHE A 126 -3.36 -2.94 0.88
N ALA A 127 -4.49 -3.49 0.46
CA ALA A 127 -4.63 -4.89 0.08
C ALA A 127 -5.54 -4.98 -1.14
N PHE A 128 -5.02 -5.54 -2.22
CA PHE A 128 -5.77 -5.74 -3.47
C PHE A 128 -6.13 -7.22 -3.56
N THR A 129 -7.43 -7.51 -3.63
CA THR A 129 -7.96 -8.87 -3.59
C THR A 129 -8.90 -9.12 -4.76
N GLN A 130 -9.07 -10.40 -5.14
CA GLN A 130 -10.03 -10.79 -6.18
C GLN A 130 -11.46 -10.88 -5.65
N ASN A 131 -11.60 -11.08 -4.34
CA ASN A 131 -12.91 -11.16 -3.67
C ASN A 131 -12.98 -10.12 -2.58
N PRO A 132 -14.19 -9.64 -2.23
CA PRO A 132 -14.34 -8.70 -1.12
C PRO A 132 -13.74 -9.26 0.17
N LEU A 133 -13.11 -8.40 0.96
CA LEU A 133 -12.55 -8.78 2.25
C LEU A 133 -13.66 -9.10 3.25
N MET A 134 -13.47 -10.17 4.01
CA MET A 134 -14.32 -10.50 5.15
C MET A 134 -14.08 -9.50 6.28
N GLU A 135 -15.11 -9.25 7.09
CA GLU A 135 -15.02 -8.29 8.19
C GLU A 135 -13.89 -8.59 9.18
N GLU A 136 -13.65 -9.87 9.44
CA GLU A 136 -12.53 -10.28 10.32
C GLU A 136 -11.18 -9.88 9.76
N ALA A 137 -10.98 -10.06 8.46
CA ALA A 137 -9.75 -9.67 7.78
C ALA A 137 -9.57 -8.14 7.81
N LYS A 138 -10.64 -7.39 7.58
CA LYS A 138 -10.61 -5.93 7.66
C LYS A 138 -10.16 -5.45 9.03
N LYS A 139 -10.66 -6.05 10.10
CA LYS A 139 -10.30 -5.68 11.48
C LYS A 139 -8.82 -5.92 11.76
N VAL A 140 -8.29 -7.04 11.26
CA VAL A 140 -6.87 -7.36 11.43
C VAL A 140 -6.01 -6.34 10.68
N LEU A 141 -6.38 -6.00 9.44
CA LEU A 141 -5.64 -5.04 8.63
C LEU A 141 -5.72 -3.62 9.21
N GLU A 142 -6.88 -3.22 9.74
CA GLU A 142 -7.04 -1.94 10.44
C GLU A 142 -6.11 -1.84 11.63
N ARG A 143 -6.04 -2.91 12.43
CA ARG A 143 -5.15 -2.96 13.59
C ARG A 143 -3.69 -2.89 13.17
N PHE A 144 -3.33 -3.63 12.13
CA PHE A 144 -1.97 -3.62 11.61
C PHE A 144 -1.58 -2.21 11.14
N ALA A 145 -2.47 -1.54 10.41
CA ALA A 145 -2.25 -0.18 9.95
C ALA A 145 -2.04 0.79 11.12
N SER A 146 -2.85 0.67 12.17
CA SER A 146 -2.74 1.50 13.36
C SER A 146 -1.40 1.31 14.07
N VAL A 147 -1.00 0.05 14.28
CA VAL A 147 0.27 -0.26 14.95
C VAL A 147 1.46 0.19 14.10
N PHE A 148 1.43 -0.08 12.81
CA PHE A 148 2.49 0.37 11.92
C PHE A 148 2.60 1.89 11.92
N GLY A 149 1.46 2.58 11.84
CA GLY A 149 1.42 4.04 11.81
C GLY A 149 2.04 4.67 13.04
N GLN A 150 1.76 4.11 14.23
CA GLN A 150 2.33 4.58 15.49
C GLN A 150 3.85 4.35 15.52
N THR A 151 4.29 3.19 15.09
CA THR A 151 5.71 2.83 15.06
C THR A 151 6.47 3.72 14.07
N TYR A 152 5.89 3.94 12.90
CA TYR A 152 6.49 4.79 11.88
C TYR A 152 6.58 6.25 12.34
N ARG A 153 5.55 6.78 12.98
CA ARG A 153 5.55 8.13 13.55
C ARG A 153 6.63 8.29 14.61
N ARG A 154 6.78 7.31 15.47
CA ARG A 154 7.82 7.30 16.50
C ARG A 154 9.22 7.30 15.86
N TYR A 155 9.40 6.50 14.83
CA TYR A 155 10.66 6.45 14.08
C TYR A 155 11.02 7.82 13.50
N LEU A 156 10.07 8.49 12.86
CA LEU A 156 10.28 9.83 12.31
C LEU A 156 10.63 10.85 13.40
N ASP A 157 9.93 10.79 14.53
CA ASP A 157 10.19 11.69 15.66
C ASP A 157 11.58 11.49 16.23
N LEU A 158 12.03 10.24 16.34
CA LEU A 158 13.40 9.93 16.80
C LEU A 158 14.45 10.43 15.82
N GLN A 159 14.24 10.24 14.51
CA GLN A 159 15.17 10.78 13.51
C GLN A 159 15.27 12.29 13.59
N LYS A 160 14.17 12.98 13.79
CA LYS A 160 14.14 14.43 13.94
C LYS A 160 14.90 14.88 15.18
N ALA A 161 14.68 14.18 16.31
CA ALA A 161 15.38 14.48 17.57
C ALA A 161 16.89 14.28 17.44
N GLU A 162 17.32 13.19 16.79
CA GLU A 162 18.73 12.91 16.55
C GLU A 162 19.38 13.96 15.65
N ALA A 163 18.69 14.40 14.59
CA ALA A 163 19.17 15.44 13.70
C ALA A 163 19.35 16.77 14.45
N GLN A 164 18.39 17.13 15.30
CA GLN A 164 18.46 18.34 16.12
C GLN A 164 19.61 18.27 17.13
N ALA A 165 19.83 17.11 17.73
CA ALA A 165 20.93 16.91 18.67
C ALA A 165 22.29 17.07 17.97
N ARG A 166 22.44 16.55 16.75
CA ARG A 166 23.67 16.70 15.98
C ARG A 166 23.94 18.16 15.60
N GLU A 167 22.91 18.93 15.26
CA GLU A 167 23.06 20.36 14.96
C GLU A 167 23.56 21.15 16.16
N LYS A 168 23.15 20.77 17.36
CA LYS A 168 23.58 21.45 18.60
C LYS A 168 25.02 21.17 18.97
N GLU A 169 25.62 20.10 18.48
CA GLU A 169 27.01 19.74 18.75
C GLU A 169 28.02 20.49 17.87
N ILE A 170 27.56 21.19 16.83
CA ILE A 170 28.36 22.02 15.96
C ILE A 170 28.40 23.46 16.54
#